data_732e0ac44b310a415a2884f284002ed1
#
_entry.id   732e0ac44b310a415a2884f284002ed1
#
_cell.length_a   1.000
_cell.length_b   1.000
_cell.length_c   1.000
_cell.angle_alpha   90.00
_cell.angle_beta   90.00
_cell.angle_gamma   90.00
#
_symmetry.space_group_name_H-M   'P 1'
#
loop_
_entity.id
_entity.type
_entity.pdbx_description
1 polymer ?
#
loop_
_entity_poly.entity_id
_entity_poly.type
_entity_poly.pdbx_seq_one_letter_code
_entity_poly.pdbx_strand_id
1 'polypeptide(L)'
;MAPTSTMAPTSTMAPTSTMAPTSTMAPINNQEQQNESEKCEPVNTATCDPQGNPISPGNNSPQPQGNINQTKVENINATLNTIILGGGRNVRGAEGISLDTTTGYMYIGLNGSIISGCEGDVGLGGQPIGGGELSAINPINGTEIFSVKTGGSPIWPTVDSARGFVYVMGSGDGTVTTHNLENGAIINTINIGGKPHQGGLDFSTGRMVIGNTFKSSEDINQQKYSSILNVDTFEIETNFESSPGAHGMAVDQENDLIYFSSVGDGQITVVDIKANKVIKTGIPKQKYGSEFGGNNMLTRQSKTGRLFQANTQSTATGLIVIDENNLEAIEVIRFANNKIPWGLWVDETNDLLFAALPNANAIGVVDLQSLTHVLNIQVGECPYAVSIDTKRKVGVSTNQGTPSINTSATVFDLCKVYKKLGKQADGCS
;
A
#
# COMPACT_ATOMS: atom_id res chain seq x y z
N MET A 1 -54.63 27.58 -31.85
CA MET A 1 -53.54 27.91 -32.79
C MET A 1 -52.23 27.82 -32.01
N ALA A 2 -51.46 26.79 -32.27
CA ALA A 2 -50.15 26.60 -31.64
C ALA A 2 -49.07 27.11 -32.61
N PRO A 3 -47.99 27.74 -32.15
CA PRO A 3 -46.91 28.18 -33.03
C PRO A 3 -45.93 27.04 -33.34
N THR A 4 -45.59 26.93 -34.59
CA THR A 4 -44.64 26.04 -35.23
C THR A 4 -43.20 26.33 -34.77
N SER A 5 -42.50 25.29 -34.29
CA SER A 5 -41.06 25.30 -33.97
C SER A 5 -40.25 25.18 -35.28
N THR A 6 -39.38 26.14 -35.55
CA THR A 6 -38.40 26.14 -36.64
C THR A 6 -37.12 25.38 -36.19
N MET A 7 -36.72 24.41 -36.99
CA MET A 7 -35.44 23.69 -36.82
C MET A 7 -34.24 24.57 -37.16
N ALA A 8 -33.18 24.48 -36.36
CA ALA A 8 -31.89 25.08 -36.64
C ALA A 8 -31.05 24.21 -37.62
N PRO A 9 -30.16 24.82 -38.42
CA PRO A 9 -29.43 24.12 -39.47
C PRO A 9 -28.26 23.24 -38.91
N THR A 10 -28.09 22.08 -39.54
CA THR A 10 -27.01 21.11 -39.37
C THR A 10 -25.63 21.71 -39.65
N SER A 11 -24.68 21.53 -38.72
CA SER A 11 -23.28 21.89 -38.91
C SER A 11 -22.57 20.91 -39.85
N THR A 12 -21.91 21.45 -40.87
CA THR A 12 -21.04 20.76 -41.84
C THR A 12 -19.76 20.24 -41.17
N MET A 13 -19.42 18.98 -41.46
CA MET A 13 -18.14 18.35 -41.05
C MET A 13 -16.95 19.00 -41.76
N ALA A 14 -15.85 19.19 -41.01
CA ALA A 14 -14.55 19.59 -41.54
C ALA A 14 -13.82 18.41 -42.20
N PRO A 15 -12.97 18.65 -43.20
CA PRO A 15 -12.31 17.59 -43.94
C PRO A 15 -11.18 16.93 -43.15
N THR A 16 -11.06 15.57 -43.28
CA THR A 16 -10.01 14.70 -42.78
C THR A 16 -8.61 15.09 -43.30
N SER A 17 -7.65 15.24 -42.38
CA SER A 17 -6.25 15.44 -42.74
C SER A 17 -5.61 14.12 -43.23
N THR A 18 -4.95 14.20 -44.38
CA THR A 18 -4.18 13.13 -45.01
C THR A 18 -2.92 12.78 -44.22
N MET A 19 -2.71 11.49 -44.00
CA MET A 19 -1.48 10.95 -43.42
C MET A 19 -0.28 11.13 -44.33
N ALA A 20 0.85 11.50 -43.73
CA ALA A 20 2.19 11.52 -44.35
C ALA A 20 2.77 10.10 -44.49
N PRO A 21 3.62 9.88 -45.50
CA PRO A 21 4.11 8.52 -45.80
C PRO A 21 5.18 8.05 -44.81
N THR A 22 5.09 6.76 -44.45
CA THR A 22 6.04 5.97 -43.65
C THR A 22 7.43 5.94 -44.28
N SER A 23 8.46 6.28 -43.49
CA SER A 23 9.87 6.08 -43.87
C SER A 23 10.23 4.61 -43.71
N THR A 24 10.76 4.04 -44.78
CA THR A 24 11.35 2.68 -44.85
C THR A 24 12.64 2.61 -44.07
N MET A 25 12.76 1.68 -43.13
CA MET A 25 14.00 1.31 -42.46
C MET A 25 14.91 0.48 -43.38
N ALA A 26 16.16 0.82 -43.44
CA ALA A 26 17.22 0.04 -44.11
C ALA A 26 17.64 -1.16 -43.21
N PRO A 27 18.12 -2.26 -43.81
CA PRO A 27 18.48 -3.46 -43.05
C PRO A 27 19.81 -3.26 -42.30
N ILE A 28 19.80 -3.68 -41.02
CA ILE A 28 20.98 -3.70 -40.14
C ILE A 28 21.83 -4.93 -40.48
N ASN A 29 23.06 -4.68 -40.89
CA ASN A 29 24.06 -5.70 -41.15
C ASN A 29 24.70 -6.14 -39.84
N ASN A 30 24.53 -7.40 -39.44
CA ASN A 30 25.29 -8.02 -38.34
C ASN A 30 26.73 -8.25 -38.77
N GLN A 31 27.65 -7.47 -38.24
CA GLN A 31 29.06 -7.82 -38.18
C GLN A 31 29.47 -8.03 -36.72
N GLU A 32 30.04 -9.19 -36.47
CA GLU A 32 30.74 -9.59 -35.26
C GLU A 32 31.77 -8.51 -34.85
N GLN A 33 31.58 -7.91 -33.70
CA GLN A 33 32.66 -7.15 -33.05
C GLN A 33 33.32 -8.02 -31.98
N GLN A 34 34.58 -8.29 -32.22
CA GLN A 34 35.55 -8.91 -31.32
C GLN A 34 35.71 -8.01 -30.08
N ASN A 35 35.74 -8.65 -28.92
CA ASN A 35 36.06 -8.06 -27.61
C ASN A 35 37.52 -7.49 -27.64
N GLU A 36 37.67 -6.21 -27.83
CA GLU A 36 38.84 -5.49 -27.33
C GLU A 36 38.51 -4.99 -25.91
N SER A 37 39.34 -5.41 -24.95
CA SER A 37 39.31 -4.94 -23.58
C SER A 37 39.61 -3.44 -23.56
N GLU A 38 38.61 -2.60 -23.33
CA GLU A 38 38.78 -1.18 -23.08
C GLU A 38 39.65 -1.00 -21.82
N LYS A 39 40.86 -0.48 -22.00
CA LYS A 39 41.69 0.04 -20.92
C LYS A 39 41.08 1.36 -20.43
N CYS A 40 40.97 1.52 -19.13
CA CYS A 40 40.54 2.77 -18.53
C CYS A 40 41.43 3.96 -18.94
N GLU A 41 40.81 5.02 -19.46
CA GLU A 41 41.52 6.30 -19.67
C GLU A 41 41.67 7.03 -18.30
N PRO A 42 42.77 7.75 -18.03
CA PRO A 42 43.11 8.28 -16.71
C PRO A 42 42.40 9.62 -16.43
N VAL A 43 41.06 9.66 -16.44
CA VAL A 43 40.33 10.90 -16.14
C VAL A 43 39.43 10.77 -14.88
N ASN A 44 39.33 9.58 -14.29
CA ASN A 44 38.57 9.42 -13.04
C ASN A 44 39.18 8.30 -12.17
N THR A 45 39.96 8.68 -11.18
CA THR A 45 40.76 7.79 -10.32
C THR A 45 39.93 6.94 -9.33
N ALA A 46 38.59 6.96 -9.41
CA ALA A 46 37.71 6.26 -8.48
C ALA A 46 37.22 4.87 -8.95
N THR A 47 37.54 4.49 -10.21
CA THR A 47 37.00 3.26 -10.82
C THR A 47 38.02 2.29 -11.35
N CYS A 48 39.33 2.59 -11.25
CA CYS A 48 40.39 1.73 -11.70
C CYS A 48 41.45 1.53 -10.61
N ASP A 49 42.11 0.34 -10.59
CA ASP A 49 43.24 0.10 -9.71
C ASP A 49 44.48 0.92 -10.18
N PRO A 50 45.52 1.01 -9.34
CA PRO A 50 46.75 1.73 -9.72
C PRO A 50 47.47 1.17 -10.95
N GLN A 51 47.09 0.02 -11.46
CA GLN A 51 47.59 -0.67 -12.64
C GLN A 51 46.72 -0.44 -13.88
N GLY A 52 45.59 0.34 -13.74
CA GLY A 52 44.69 0.70 -14.84
C GLY A 52 43.67 -0.37 -15.22
N ASN A 53 43.37 -1.31 -14.30
CA ASN A 53 42.31 -2.30 -14.49
C ASN A 53 40.98 -1.81 -13.90
N PRO A 54 39.85 -2.09 -14.54
CA PRO A 54 38.55 -1.76 -13.99
C PRO A 54 38.34 -2.46 -12.63
N ILE A 55 38.08 -1.69 -11.58
CA ILE A 55 37.66 -2.24 -10.32
C ILE A 55 36.17 -2.63 -10.49
N SER A 56 35.90 -3.93 -10.62
CA SER A 56 34.54 -4.41 -10.47
C SER A 56 34.00 -3.90 -9.14
N PRO A 57 32.76 -3.38 -9.07
CA PRO A 57 32.16 -3.02 -7.81
C PRO A 57 32.09 -4.30 -6.97
N GLY A 58 33.10 -4.50 -6.15
CA GLY A 58 33.17 -5.62 -5.23
C GLY A 58 32.01 -5.50 -4.24
N ASN A 59 31.18 -6.53 -4.19
CA ASN A 59 30.18 -6.79 -3.18
C ASN A 59 30.84 -7.03 -1.80
N ASN A 60 31.63 -6.08 -1.32
CA ASN A 60 32.30 -6.13 -0.01
C ASN A 60 32.14 -4.81 0.73
N SER A 61 30.91 -4.34 0.85
CA SER A 61 30.56 -3.57 2.04
C SER A 61 30.37 -4.58 3.18
N PRO A 62 31.02 -4.41 4.34
CA PRO A 62 30.69 -5.24 5.48
C PRO A 62 29.22 -5.02 5.80
N GLN A 63 28.38 -6.00 5.52
CA GLN A 63 27.04 -6.08 6.08
C GLN A 63 27.20 -5.89 7.59
N PRO A 64 26.53 -4.92 8.22
CA PRO A 64 26.49 -4.85 9.65
C PRO A 64 25.88 -6.19 10.11
N GLN A 65 26.69 -7.03 10.70
CA GLN A 65 26.22 -8.22 11.39
C GLN A 65 25.51 -7.73 12.66
N GLY A 66 24.25 -7.28 12.50
CA GLY A 66 23.33 -7.26 13.61
C GLY A 66 23.27 -8.69 14.14
N ASN A 67 23.44 -8.84 15.42
CA ASN A 67 23.38 -10.12 16.12
C ASN A 67 22.06 -10.81 15.76
N ILE A 68 22.09 -11.66 14.72
CA ILE A 68 20.98 -12.51 14.34
C ILE A 68 21.04 -13.72 15.27
N ASN A 69 20.69 -13.54 16.53
CA ASN A 69 20.06 -14.61 17.28
C ASN A 69 18.66 -14.78 16.67
N GLN A 70 18.58 -15.39 15.48
CA GLN A 70 17.32 -15.81 14.91
C GLN A 70 16.76 -16.90 15.84
N THR A 71 16.01 -16.49 16.84
CA THR A 71 15.01 -17.36 17.46
C THR A 71 14.24 -17.96 16.30
N LYS A 72 14.18 -19.31 16.25
CA LYS A 72 13.47 -20.03 15.19
C LYS A 72 12.03 -19.52 15.15
N VAL A 73 11.71 -18.72 14.12
CA VAL A 73 10.35 -18.21 13.93
C VAL A 73 9.44 -19.38 13.64
N GLU A 74 8.44 -19.58 14.47
CA GLU A 74 7.49 -20.68 14.32
C GLU A 74 6.35 -20.28 13.37
N ASN A 75 5.83 -21.28 12.67
CA ASN A 75 4.60 -21.13 11.86
C ASN A 75 3.45 -21.74 12.64
N ILE A 76 2.34 -21.03 12.76
CA ILE A 76 1.10 -21.54 13.34
C ILE A 76 -0.05 -21.49 12.35
N ASN A 77 -0.96 -22.45 12.47
CA ASN A 77 -2.27 -22.36 11.84
C ASN A 77 -3.28 -21.85 12.88
N ALA A 78 -3.68 -20.60 12.74
CA ALA A 78 -4.71 -19.96 13.54
C ALA A 78 -5.99 -19.69 12.73
N THR A 79 -6.10 -20.19 11.50
CA THR A 79 -7.23 -19.96 10.60
C THR A 79 -8.53 -20.44 11.25
N LEU A 80 -9.52 -19.57 11.27
CA LEU A 80 -10.92 -19.84 11.63
C LEU A 80 -11.76 -20.10 10.38
N ASN A 81 -11.58 -19.27 9.35
CA ASN A 81 -12.36 -19.34 8.13
C ASN A 81 -11.58 -18.72 6.94
N THR A 82 -12.00 -19.07 5.72
CA THR A 82 -11.56 -18.44 4.48
C THR A 82 -12.81 -18.01 3.70
N ILE A 83 -12.90 -16.71 3.41
CA ILE A 83 -14.03 -16.11 2.71
C ILE A 83 -13.59 -15.83 1.27
N ILE A 84 -14.30 -16.38 0.29
CA ILE A 84 -14.10 -16.05 -1.12
C ILE A 84 -14.78 -14.70 -1.38
N LEU A 85 -14.03 -13.75 -1.91
CA LEU A 85 -14.48 -12.40 -2.13
C LEU A 85 -15.13 -12.21 -3.51
N GLY A 86 -15.90 -11.12 -3.65
CA GLY A 86 -16.56 -10.76 -4.90
C GLY A 86 -17.74 -11.66 -5.26
N GLY A 87 -18.40 -12.29 -4.26
CA GLY A 87 -19.55 -13.16 -4.47
C GLY A 87 -19.24 -14.42 -5.27
N GLY A 88 -18.01 -14.93 -5.20
CA GLY A 88 -17.53 -16.07 -5.98
C GLY A 88 -17.35 -15.79 -7.47
N ARG A 89 -17.53 -14.54 -7.91
CA ARG A 89 -17.17 -14.09 -9.26
C ARG A 89 -15.64 -14.05 -9.40
N ASN A 90 -15.15 -14.12 -10.62
CA ASN A 90 -13.71 -14.03 -10.89
C ASN A 90 -13.19 -12.61 -10.73
N VAL A 91 -13.39 -12.02 -9.53
CA VAL A 91 -12.85 -10.72 -9.14
C VAL A 91 -11.50 -10.95 -8.47
N ARG A 92 -10.52 -10.14 -8.81
CA ARG A 92 -9.14 -10.33 -8.35
C ARG A 92 -8.62 -9.11 -7.62
N GLY A 93 -7.50 -9.31 -6.89
CA GLY A 93 -6.73 -8.24 -6.31
C GLY A 93 -7.36 -7.64 -5.07
N ALA A 94 -7.54 -8.42 -4.01
CA ALA A 94 -7.83 -7.87 -2.69
C ALA A 94 -6.60 -7.11 -2.18
N GLU A 95 -6.72 -5.81 -2.03
CA GLU A 95 -5.64 -4.96 -1.54
C GLU A 95 -5.88 -4.52 -0.11
N GLY A 96 -6.24 -3.25 0.09
CA GLY A 96 -6.43 -2.67 1.40
C GLY A 96 -7.66 -3.21 2.13
N ILE A 97 -7.58 -3.18 3.44
CA ILE A 97 -8.65 -3.58 4.36
C ILE A 97 -8.79 -2.56 5.47
N SER A 98 -10.02 -2.24 5.84
CA SER A 98 -10.33 -1.34 6.95
C SER A 98 -11.44 -1.91 7.83
N LEU A 99 -11.31 -1.69 9.14
CA LEU A 99 -12.21 -2.20 10.17
C LEU A 99 -13.25 -1.15 10.57
N ASP A 100 -14.51 -1.51 10.56
CA ASP A 100 -15.55 -0.82 11.35
C ASP A 100 -15.53 -1.33 12.78
N THR A 101 -14.99 -0.55 13.70
CA THR A 101 -14.85 -0.93 15.11
C THR A 101 -16.20 -1.08 15.83
N THR A 102 -17.27 -0.51 15.29
CA THR A 102 -18.63 -0.58 15.84
C THR A 102 -19.25 -1.95 15.59
N THR A 103 -19.28 -2.38 14.34
CA THR A 103 -19.89 -3.65 13.93
C THR A 103 -18.90 -4.82 13.94
N GLY A 104 -17.60 -4.55 13.72
CA GLY A 104 -16.57 -5.54 13.46
C GLY A 104 -16.53 -5.99 12.01
N TYR A 105 -17.31 -5.37 11.13
CA TYR A 105 -17.23 -5.64 9.70
C TYR A 105 -15.94 -5.07 9.12
N MET A 106 -15.45 -5.73 8.10
CA MET A 106 -14.25 -5.28 7.41
C MET A 106 -14.53 -5.04 5.93
N TYR A 107 -13.98 -3.95 5.43
CA TYR A 107 -14.20 -3.45 4.07
C TYR A 107 -12.91 -3.61 3.29
N ILE A 108 -13.01 -4.18 2.08
CA ILE A 108 -11.86 -4.61 1.27
C ILE A 108 -12.01 -4.03 -0.14
N GLY A 109 -10.96 -3.36 -0.61
CA GLY A 109 -10.86 -2.94 -2.00
C GLY A 109 -10.46 -4.09 -2.91
N LEU A 110 -11.24 -4.37 -3.96
CA LEU A 110 -10.96 -5.37 -4.98
C LEU A 110 -10.60 -4.65 -6.28
N ASN A 111 -9.31 -4.44 -6.53
CA ASN A 111 -8.84 -3.56 -7.60
C ASN A 111 -8.93 -4.15 -9.01
N GLY A 112 -9.17 -5.45 -9.13
CA GLY A 112 -9.28 -6.15 -10.40
C GLY A 112 -7.96 -6.66 -10.99
N SER A 113 -6.82 -6.44 -10.32
CA SER A 113 -5.51 -6.92 -10.76
C SER A 113 -4.78 -7.67 -9.64
N ILE A 114 -3.89 -8.59 -9.99
CA ILE A 114 -2.94 -9.20 -9.05
C ILE A 114 -1.67 -8.34 -9.10
N ILE A 115 -1.21 -7.88 -7.94
CA ILE A 115 -0.02 -7.04 -7.86
C ILE A 115 1.23 -7.92 -7.83
N SER A 116 2.31 -7.40 -8.43
CA SER A 116 3.62 -8.06 -8.48
C SER A 116 4.20 -8.30 -7.08
N GLY A 117 4.80 -9.44 -6.86
CA GLY A 117 5.49 -9.81 -5.61
C GLY A 117 5.11 -11.17 -5.05
N CYS A 118 4.15 -11.85 -5.62
CA CYS A 118 3.85 -13.25 -5.32
C CYS A 118 4.70 -14.18 -6.17
N GLU A 119 5.10 -15.34 -5.65
CA GLU A 119 5.83 -16.34 -6.42
C GLU A 119 5.01 -16.76 -7.66
N GLY A 120 5.57 -16.63 -8.85
CA GLY A 120 4.91 -16.90 -10.13
C GLY A 120 4.35 -15.64 -10.81
N ASP A 121 4.64 -14.47 -10.30
CA ASP A 121 4.33 -13.22 -10.97
C ASP A 121 5.19 -13.09 -12.24
N VAL A 122 4.62 -13.45 -13.34
CA VAL A 122 5.06 -13.07 -14.67
C VAL A 122 4.49 -11.70 -14.97
N GLY A 123 5.00 -10.64 -14.30
CA GLY A 123 4.83 -9.24 -14.70
C GLY A 123 3.56 -8.94 -15.50
N LEU A 124 2.45 -9.44 -15.05
CA LEU A 124 1.17 -9.08 -15.60
C LEU A 124 0.91 -7.65 -15.15
N GLY A 125 1.53 -6.69 -15.84
CA GLY A 125 1.04 -5.32 -15.92
C GLY A 125 -0.45 -5.45 -16.26
N GLY A 126 -1.25 -5.80 -15.23
CA GLY A 126 -2.53 -6.43 -15.42
C GLY A 126 -3.50 -5.45 -16.01
N GLN A 127 -3.99 -5.81 -17.17
CA GLN A 127 -5.28 -5.30 -17.60
C GLN A 127 -6.30 -5.65 -16.51
N PRO A 128 -7.08 -4.70 -16.00
CA PRO A 128 -8.05 -4.96 -14.94
C PRO A 128 -9.04 -6.03 -15.43
N ILE A 129 -9.05 -7.16 -14.73
CA ILE A 129 -10.01 -8.24 -14.98
C ILE A 129 -11.24 -7.96 -14.11
N GLY A 130 -12.24 -7.36 -14.71
CA GLY A 130 -13.49 -6.99 -14.02
C GLY A 130 -13.35 -5.66 -13.25
N GLY A 131 -14.27 -4.72 -13.44
CA GLY A 131 -14.25 -3.41 -12.80
C GLY A 131 -14.23 -3.49 -11.28
N GLY A 132 -13.53 -2.56 -10.66
CA GLY A 132 -13.31 -2.50 -9.23
C GLY A 132 -14.55 -2.63 -8.35
N GLU A 133 -14.39 -3.28 -7.23
CA GLU A 133 -15.47 -3.52 -6.26
C GLU A 133 -15.02 -3.20 -4.84
N LEU A 134 -15.98 -2.83 -4.01
CA LEU A 134 -15.88 -2.78 -2.57
C LEU A 134 -16.60 -4.01 -2.01
N SER A 135 -15.88 -4.84 -1.26
CA SER A 135 -16.44 -5.98 -0.53
C SER A 135 -16.51 -5.67 0.95
N ALA A 136 -17.62 -6.00 1.59
CA ALA A 136 -17.79 -5.97 3.04
C ALA A 136 -17.97 -7.38 3.56
N ILE A 137 -17.24 -7.76 4.61
CA ILE A 137 -17.29 -9.07 5.24
C ILE A 137 -17.62 -8.99 6.72
N ASN A 138 -18.33 -10.01 7.20
CA ASN A 138 -18.45 -10.29 8.63
C ASN A 138 -17.47 -11.42 8.98
N PRO A 139 -16.32 -11.12 9.63
CA PRO A 139 -15.32 -12.12 9.92
C PRO A 139 -15.76 -13.14 10.99
N ILE A 140 -16.74 -12.79 11.83
CA ILE A 140 -17.21 -13.67 12.91
C ILE A 140 -18.00 -14.86 12.37
N ASN A 141 -18.89 -14.62 11.41
CA ASN A 141 -19.68 -15.71 10.80
C ASN A 141 -19.11 -16.19 9.45
N GLY A 142 -18.05 -15.56 8.97
CA GLY A 142 -17.35 -15.97 7.75
C GLY A 142 -18.12 -15.68 6.47
N THR A 143 -18.94 -14.62 6.43
CA THR A 143 -19.75 -14.27 5.26
C THR A 143 -19.32 -12.97 4.62
N GLU A 144 -19.40 -12.90 3.29
CA GLU A 144 -19.44 -11.64 2.56
C GLU A 144 -20.85 -11.05 2.68
N ILE A 145 -20.94 -9.79 3.11
CA ILE A 145 -22.22 -9.08 3.33
C ILE A 145 -22.70 -8.53 2.00
N PHE A 146 -21.82 -7.84 1.31
CA PHE A 146 -22.03 -7.34 -0.04
C PHE A 146 -20.71 -7.23 -0.81
N SER A 147 -20.82 -7.22 -2.13
CA SER A 147 -19.76 -6.76 -3.03
C SER A 147 -20.39 -5.88 -4.09
N VAL A 148 -19.99 -4.62 -4.15
CA VAL A 148 -20.60 -3.59 -4.98
C VAL A 148 -19.56 -2.92 -5.86
N LYS A 149 -20.00 -2.45 -7.04
CA LYS A 149 -19.14 -1.64 -7.91
C LYS A 149 -18.77 -0.32 -7.23
N THR A 150 -17.54 0.10 -7.47
CA THR A 150 -17.00 1.38 -7.01
C THR A 150 -16.18 2.03 -8.12
N GLY A 151 -15.43 3.08 -7.83
CA GLY A 151 -14.52 3.72 -8.77
C GLY A 151 -13.47 2.78 -9.36
N GLY A 152 -12.78 3.24 -10.38
CA GLY A 152 -11.80 2.44 -11.11
C GLY A 152 -10.62 2.00 -10.23
N SER A 153 -10.32 0.71 -10.21
CA SER A 153 -9.20 0.14 -9.47
C SER A 153 -9.14 0.58 -8.00
N PRO A 154 -10.14 0.24 -7.18
CA PRO A 154 -10.17 0.60 -5.76
C PRO A 154 -9.02 -0.06 -5.02
N ILE A 155 -8.32 0.72 -4.18
CA ILE A 155 -7.13 0.24 -3.49
C ILE A 155 -7.40 0.12 -2.00
N TRP A 156 -7.46 1.24 -1.28
CA TRP A 156 -7.57 1.22 0.17
C TRP A 156 -8.86 1.88 0.63
N PRO A 157 -9.77 1.16 1.28
CA PRO A 157 -10.93 1.76 1.93
C PRO A 157 -10.52 2.44 3.24
N THR A 158 -11.19 3.53 3.59
CA THR A 158 -11.09 4.20 4.88
C THR A 158 -12.48 4.25 5.51
N VAL A 159 -12.64 3.61 6.67
CA VAL A 159 -13.93 3.51 7.36
C VAL A 159 -14.12 4.68 8.32
N ASP A 160 -15.30 5.29 8.26
CA ASP A 160 -15.81 6.26 9.22
C ASP A 160 -17.09 5.73 9.86
N SER A 161 -16.92 4.97 10.95
CA SER A 161 -18.03 4.37 11.67
C SER A 161 -18.99 5.42 12.26
N ALA A 162 -18.49 6.60 12.62
CA ALA A 162 -19.28 7.66 13.23
C ALA A 162 -20.26 8.29 12.24
N ARG A 163 -19.85 8.46 10.98
CA ARG A 163 -20.68 8.99 9.90
C ARG A 163 -21.42 7.90 9.13
N GLY A 164 -21.10 6.63 9.35
CA GLY A 164 -21.68 5.50 8.62
C GLY A 164 -21.19 5.39 7.18
N PHE A 165 -19.96 5.80 6.92
CA PHE A 165 -19.38 5.86 5.59
C PHE A 165 -18.11 5.02 5.45
N VAL A 166 -17.85 4.57 4.23
CA VAL A 166 -16.55 4.09 3.80
C VAL A 166 -16.11 4.86 2.54
N TYR A 167 -14.93 5.44 2.60
CA TYR A 167 -14.29 6.14 1.48
C TYR A 167 -13.36 5.20 0.75
N VAL A 168 -13.52 5.09 -0.56
CA VAL A 168 -12.75 4.17 -1.39
C VAL A 168 -11.94 4.95 -2.43
N MET A 169 -10.63 4.76 -2.39
CA MET A 169 -9.70 5.41 -3.31
C MET A 169 -9.69 4.66 -4.65
N GLY A 170 -10.20 5.30 -5.70
CA GLY A 170 -10.22 4.81 -7.09
C GLY A 170 -8.95 5.20 -7.84
N SER A 171 -7.90 4.41 -7.72
CA SER A 171 -6.60 4.72 -8.34
C SER A 171 -6.63 4.67 -9.88
N GLY A 172 -7.60 3.98 -10.47
CA GLY A 172 -7.73 3.85 -11.92
C GLY A 172 -8.40 5.04 -12.60
N ASP A 173 -9.26 5.76 -11.88
CA ASP A 173 -10.07 6.87 -12.43
C ASP A 173 -9.87 8.20 -11.69
N GLY A 174 -9.01 8.24 -10.67
CA GLY A 174 -8.70 9.46 -9.93
C GLY A 174 -9.81 9.93 -9.01
N THR A 175 -10.69 9.03 -8.56
CA THR A 175 -11.83 9.38 -7.73
C THR A 175 -11.69 8.90 -6.28
N VAL A 176 -12.46 9.52 -5.39
CA VAL A 176 -12.85 8.96 -4.09
C VAL A 176 -14.34 8.76 -4.11
N THR A 177 -14.78 7.50 -3.94
CA THR A 177 -16.21 7.18 -3.79
C THR A 177 -16.55 7.01 -2.33
N THR A 178 -17.64 7.63 -1.89
CA THR A 178 -18.20 7.46 -0.54
C THR A 178 -19.35 6.47 -0.61
N HIS A 179 -19.29 5.42 0.18
CA HIS A 179 -20.32 4.39 0.26
C HIS A 179 -20.95 4.36 1.65
N ASN A 180 -22.22 4.00 1.70
CA ASN A 180 -22.90 3.67 2.93
C ASN A 180 -22.34 2.36 3.50
N LEU A 181 -22.02 2.34 4.81
CA LEU A 181 -21.42 1.17 5.48
C LEU A 181 -22.37 -0.05 5.53
N GLU A 182 -23.69 0.15 5.61
CA GLU A 182 -24.62 -0.96 5.80
C GLU A 182 -24.88 -1.74 4.52
N ASN A 183 -24.96 -1.04 3.37
CA ASN A 183 -25.47 -1.63 2.13
C ASN A 183 -24.55 -1.40 0.91
N GLY A 184 -23.46 -0.65 1.07
CA GLY A 184 -22.50 -0.36 -0.01
C GLY A 184 -22.98 0.62 -1.06
N ALA A 185 -24.15 1.24 -0.90
CA ALA A 185 -24.67 2.21 -1.87
C ALA A 185 -23.73 3.41 -1.98
N ILE A 186 -23.42 3.84 -3.22
CA ILE A 186 -22.64 5.05 -3.46
C ILE A 186 -23.46 6.27 -3.06
N ILE A 187 -22.90 7.10 -2.18
CA ILE A 187 -23.48 8.35 -1.71
C ILE A 187 -22.92 9.53 -2.52
N ASN A 188 -21.60 9.51 -2.73
CA ASN A 188 -20.91 10.57 -3.45
C ASN A 188 -19.70 10.04 -4.22
N THR A 189 -19.28 10.79 -5.25
CA THR A 189 -18.06 10.54 -6.01
C THR A 189 -17.36 11.87 -6.23
N ILE A 190 -16.10 11.94 -5.76
CA ILE A 190 -15.28 13.14 -5.79
C ILE A 190 -14.13 12.89 -6.74
N ASN A 191 -13.94 13.77 -7.72
CA ASN A 191 -12.76 13.73 -8.58
C ASN A 191 -11.60 14.43 -7.86
N ILE A 192 -10.59 13.66 -7.48
CA ILE A 192 -9.37 14.14 -6.84
C ILE A 192 -8.31 14.49 -7.88
N GLY A 193 -8.39 13.87 -9.05
CA GLY A 193 -7.31 13.83 -10.03
C GLY A 193 -6.15 12.92 -9.56
N GLY A 194 -5.21 12.64 -10.43
CA GLY A 194 -4.07 11.77 -10.10
C GLY A 194 -4.49 10.32 -9.86
N LYS A 195 -3.82 9.66 -8.92
CA LYS A 195 -4.04 8.24 -8.58
C LYS A 195 -4.09 8.04 -7.07
N PRO A 196 -5.24 8.34 -6.44
CA PRO A 196 -5.40 8.19 -5.00
C PRO A 196 -5.18 6.75 -4.58
N HIS A 197 -4.42 6.57 -3.50
CA HIS A 197 -4.07 5.25 -2.99
C HIS A 197 -4.65 4.97 -1.61
N GLN A 198 -4.34 5.81 -0.63
CA GLN A 198 -4.82 5.68 0.74
C GLN A 198 -5.30 7.02 1.26
N GLY A 199 -6.31 7.00 2.12
CA GLY A 199 -6.81 8.14 2.86
C GLY A 199 -6.53 8.01 4.36
N GLY A 200 -5.89 9.02 4.94
CA GLY A 200 -5.76 9.16 6.39
C GLY A 200 -6.84 10.10 6.90
N LEU A 201 -7.82 9.58 7.65
CA LEU A 201 -8.93 10.36 8.19
C LEU A 201 -8.65 10.74 9.64
N ASP A 202 -8.71 12.02 9.93
CA ASP A 202 -8.82 12.55 11.27
C ASP A 202 -10.29 12.74 11.63
N PHE A 203 -10.76 12.01 12.65
CA PHE A 203 -12.18 12.01 13.04
C PHE A 203 -12.59 13.29 13.75
N SER A 204 -11.65 13.97 14.44
CA SER A 204 -11.92 15.16 15.22
C SER A 204 -12.22 16.36 14.33
N THR A 205 -11.49 16.49 13.21
CA THR A 205 -11.62 17.60 12.27
C THR A 205 -12.54 17.29 11.09
N GLY A 206 -12.90 16.03 10.87
CA GLY A 206 -13.63 15.61 9.67
C GLY A 206 -12.85 15.83 8.38
N ARG A 207 -11.52 15.75 8.45
CA ARG A 207 -10.63 15.94 7.30
C ARG A 207 -9.85 14.68 6.99
N MET A 208 -9.66 14.41 5.71
CA MET A 208 -8.90 13.27 5.21
C MET A 208 -7.78 13.73 4.29
N VAL A 209 -6.55 13.36 4.59
CA VAL A 209 -5.44 13.46 3.63
C VAL A 209 -5.52 12.31 2.66
N ILE A 210 -5.43 12.60 1.38
CA ILE A 210 -5.42 11.62 0.30
C ILE A 210 -4.09 11.73 -0.44
N GLY A 211 -3.34 10.63 -0.48
CA GLY A 211 -2.07 10.54 -1.18
C GLY A 211 -2.22 9.97 -2.58
N ASN A 212 -1.50 10.52 -3.55
CA ASN A 212 -1.45 10.02 -4.91
C ASN A 212 -0.19 9.21 -5.18
N THR A 213 -0.36 8.00 -5.72
CA THR A 213 0.75 7.11 -6.07
C THR A 213 1.27 7.29 -7.48
N PHE A 214 2.42 6.71 -7.72
CA PHE A 214 3.08 6.60 -9.02
C PHE A 214 2.38 5.62 -9.95
N LYS A 215 2.11 6.02 -11.20
CA LYS A 215 1.80 5.01 -12.23
C LYS A 215 2.44 5.19 -13.61
N SER A 216 3.07 6.28 -13.95
CA SER A 216 3.86 6.40 -15.19
C SER A 216 4.63 7.72 -15.26
N SER A 217 5.64 7.78 -16.11
CA SER A 217 6.45 8.97 -16.39
C SER A 217 5.67 10.13 -17.02
N GLU A 218 4.44 9.91 -17.48
CA GLU A 218 3.65 10.92 -18.18
C GLU A 218 2.92 11.89 -17.24
N ASP A 219 2.69 11.49 -15.97
CA ASP A 219 1.92 12.27 -15.00
C ASP A 219 2.75 12.79 -13.80
N ILE A 220 4.05 12.92 -13.94
CA ILE A 220 4.95 13.40 -12.86
C ILE A 220 4.47 14.70 -12.21
N ASN A 221 3.85 15.58 -12.97
CA ASN A 221 3.38 16.86 -12.44
C ASN A 221 2.09 16.75 -11.61
N GLN A 222 1.24 15.74 -11.87
CA GLN A 222 0.01 15.51 -11.10
C GLN A 222 0.26 14.62 -9.87
N GLN A 223 1.32 13.82 -9.88
CA GLN A 223 1.67 12.88 -8.81
C GLN A 223 2.31 13.54 -7.57
N LYS A 224 2.66 14.80 -7.67
CA LYS A 224 3.26 15.57 -6.57
C LYS A 224 2.24 16.14 -5.59
N TYR A 225 0.96 16.00 -5.87
CA TYR A 225 -0.07 16.63 -5.06
C TYR A 225 -0.83 15.59 -4.26
N SER A 226 -0.86 15.84 -2.96
CA SER A 226 -1.84 15.24 -2.06
C SER A 226 -2.94 16.25 -1.79
N SER A 227 -4.12 15.75 -1.42
CA SER A 227 -5.30 16.58 -1.19
C SER A 227 -5.78 16.44 0.23
N ILE A 228 -6.38 17.50 0.77
CA ILE A 228 -7.18 17.46 1.99
C ILE A 228 -8.63 17.58 1.60
N LEU A 229 -9.39 16.53 1.88
CA LEU A 229 -10.82 16.43 1.69
C LEU A 229 -11.55 16.66 3.01
N ASN A 230 -12.50 17.58 3.02
CA ASN A 230 -13.48 17.69 4.08
C ASN A 230 -14.58 16.64 3.86
N VAL A 231 -14.71 15.69 4.79
CA VAL A 231 -15.65 14.57 4.64
C VAL A 231 -17.09 14.91 5.00
N ASP A 232 -17.33 16.07 5.62
CA ASP A 232 -18.67 16.57 5.93
C ASP A 232 -19.29 17.31 4.75
N THR A 233 -18.47 18.06 3.99
CA THR A 233 -18.93 18.82 2.82
C THR A 233 -18.64 18.12 1.49
N PHE A 234 -17.76 17.11 1.48
CA PHE A 234 -17.22 16.44 0.30
C PHE A 234 -16.43 17.36 -0.65
N GLU A 235 -15.83 18.40 -0.11
CA GLU A 235 -15.04 19.39 -0.88
C GLU A 235 -13.53 19.22 -0.60
N ILE A 236 -12.74 19.43 -1.65
CA ILE A 236 -11.29 19.53 -1.52
C ILE A 236 -10.96 20.92 -0.98
N GLU A 237 -10.48 20.97 0.28
CA GLU A 237 -10.10 22.22 0.92
C GLU A 237 -8.72 22.72 0.46
N THR A 238 -7.80 21.80 0.23
CA THR A 238 -6.40 22.13 -0.08
C THR A 238 -5.77 21.04 -0.94
N ASN A 239 -4.98 21.46 -1.93
CA ASN A 239 -4.00 20.61 -2.60
C ASN A 239 -2.60 21.10 -2.20
N PHE A 240 -1.70 20.18 -1.89
CA PHE A 240 -0.34 20.53 -1.48
C PHE A 240 0.69 19.64 -2.18
N GLU A 241 1.89 20.20 -2.35
CA GLU A 241 3.00 19.46 -2.91
C GLU A 241 3.46 18.41 -1.89
N SER A 242 3.57 17.17 -2.35
CA SER A 242 4.08 16.06 -1.57
C SER A 242 5.15 15.32 -2.36
N SER A 243 5.91 14.45 -1.68
CA SER A 243 6.82 13.56 -2.38
C SER A 243 6.09 12.66 -3.36
N PRO A 244 6.74 12.34 -4.50
CA PRO A 244 6.16 11.45 -5.49
C PRO A 244 5.78 10.10 -4.89
N GLY A 245 4.54 9.63 -5.15
CA GLY A 245 4.12 8.31 -4.74
C GLY A 245 3.69 8.20 -3.28
N ALA A 246 2.96 9.18 -2.75
CA ALA A 246 2.33 9.07 -1.43
C ALA A 246 1.49 7.79 -1.35
N HIS A 247 1.81 6.91 -0.41
CA HIS A 247 1.31 5.53 -0.39
C HIS A 247 0.72 5.12 0.96
N GLY A 248 1.53 4.70 1.93
CA GLY A 248 1.07 4.27 3.25
C GLY A 248 0.84 5.44 4.20
N MET A 249 -0.20 5.40 5.01
CA MET A 249 -0.56 6.46 5.94
C MET A 249 -0.74 5.95 7.36
N ALA A 250 -0.38 6.80 8.32
CA ALA A 250 -0.65 6.62 9.74
C ALA A 250 -1.24 7.92 10.29
N VAL A 251 -2.22 7.80 11.19
CA VAL A 251 -2.94 8.94 11.76
C VAL A 251 -2.68 9.02 13.26
N ASP A 252 -2.32 10.19 13.72
CA ASP A 252 -2.29 10.56 15.13
C ASP A 252 -3.54 11.38 15.47
N GLN A 253 -4.57 10.69 15.95
CA GLN A 253 -5.85 11.30 16.29
C GLN A 253 -5.80 12.24 17.49
N GLU A 254 -4.75 12.16 18.32
CA GLU A 254 -4.61 12.99 19.52
C GLU A 254 -4.03 14.36 19.19
N ASN A 255 -3.14 14.41 18.20
CA ASN A 255 -2.41 15.62 17.82
C ASN A 255 -2.84 16.20 16.47
N ASP A 256 -3.89 15.66 15.83
CA ASP A 256 -4.39 16.06 14.53
C ASP A 256 -3.29 15.98 13.44
N LEU A 257 -2.43 14.92 13.48
CA LEU A 257 -1.33 14.73 12.55
C LEU A 257 -1.55 13.50 11.65
N ILE A 258 -1.18 13.65 10.39
CA ILE A 258 -1.14 12.55 9.44
C ILE A 258 0.27 12.41 8.88
N TYR A 259 0.79 11.19 8.99
CA TYR A 259 2.08 10.79 8.43
C TYR A 259 1.83 9.97 7.18
N PHE A 260 2.55 10.23 6.12
CA PHE A 260 2.51 9.34 4.95
C PHE A 260 3.89 9.12 4.36
N SER A 261 4.07 7.93 3.80
CA SER A 261 5.30 7.51 3.15
C SER A 261 5.23 7.69 1.64
N SER A 262 6.38 7.88 1.01
CA SER A 262 6.52 7.94 -0.45
C SER A 262 7.23 6.71 -0.99
N VAL A 263 6.66 6.10 -2.03
CA VAL A 263 7.28 4.98 -2.75
C VAL A 263 8.49 5.45 -3.58
N GLY A 264 8.48 6.71 -4.04
CA GLY A 264 9.51 7.21 -4.95
C GLY A 264 10.88 7.42 -4.31
N ASP A 265 10.92 8.02 -3.12
CA ASP A 265 12.15 8.45 -2.45
C ASP A 265 12.24 8.03 -0.98
N GLY A 266 11.24 7.32 -0.47
CA GLY A 266 11.16 6.89 0.93
C GLY A 266 10.90 8.01 1.93
N GLN A 267 10.54 9.20 1.45
CA GLN A 267 10.27 10.35 2.32
C GLN A 267 9.03 10.09 3.19
N ILE A 268 9.09 10.56 4.43
CA ILE A 268 7.91 10.74 5.29
C ILE A 268 7.49 12.20 5.21
N THR A 269 6.21 12.43 4.98
CA THR A 269 5.59 13.76 5.07
C THR A 269 4.63 13.79 6.25
N VAL A 270 4.68 14.86 7.03
CA VAL A 270 3.80 15.10 8.19
C VAL A 270 2.90 16.29 7.90
N VAL A 271 1.60 16.05 7.98
CA VAL A 271 0.56 17.07 7.76
C VAL A 271 -0.13 17.36 9.09
N ASP A 272 -0.15 18.64 9.48
CA ASP A 272 -1.07 19.16 10.48
C ASP A 272 -2.43 19.36 9.78
N ILE A 273 -3.35 18.45 10.06
CA ILE A 273 -4.64 18.41 9.37
C ILE A 273 -5.56 19.56 9.81
N LYS A 274 -5.39 20.03 11.04
CA LYS A 274 -6.15 21.16 11.58
C LYS A 274 -5.71 22.49 10.96
N ALA A 275 -4.41 22.63 10.75
CA ALA A 275 -3.83 23.80 10.10
C ALA A 275 -3.83 23.71 8.56
N ASN A 276 -4.24 22.59 7.98
CA ASN A 276 -4.24 22.31 6.54
C ASN A 276 -2.88 22.53 5.88
N LYS A 277 -1.80 22.05 6.49
CA LYS A 277 -0.44 22.28 5.96
C LYS A 277 0.52 21.14 6.27
N VAL A 278 1.50 20.99 5.39
CA VAL A 278 2.70 20.19 5.65
C VAL A 278 3.55 20.93 6.68
N ILE A 279 3.88 20.26 7.78
CA ILE A 279 4.71 20.82 8.86
C ILE A 279 6.11 20.26 8.89
N LYS A 280 6.31 19.07 8.32
CA LYS A 280 7.61 18.40 8.31
C LYS A 280 7.71 17.41 7.15
N THR A 281 8.89 17.30 6.59
CA THR A 281 9.28 16.23 5.69
C THR A 281 10.66 15.72 6.07
N GLY A 282 10.93 14.43 5.82
CA GLY A 282 12.25 13.86 6.07
C GLY A 282 12.38 12.48 5.47
N ILE A 283 13.56 12.18 4.96
CA ILE A 283 13.92 10.81 4.57
C ILE A 283 14.56 10.17 5.79
N PRO A 284 13.99 9.08 6.34
CA PRO A 284 14.58 8.41 7.48
C PRO A 284 16.04 8.03 7.17
N LYS A 285 16.98 8.56 7.94
CA LYS A 285 18.40 8.25 7.77
C LYS A 285 18.65 6.87 8.34
N GLN A 286 19.13 5.97 7.50
CA GLN A 286 19.42 4.63 7.95
C GLN A 286 20.76 4.59 8.69
N LYS A 287 20.73 4.08 9.92
CA LYS A 287 21.91 3.84 10.77
C LYS A 287 23.01 2.99 10.10
N TYR A 288 22.65 2.26 9.05
CA TYR A 288 23.49 1.27 8.37
C TYR A 288 23.82 1.60 6.91
N GLY A 289 23.61 2.82 6.46
CA GLY A 289 24.10 3.34 5.17
C GLY A 289 23.42 2.81 3.91
N SER A 290 22.28 2.12 4.02
CA SER A 290 21.51 1.73 2.83
C SER A 290 20.55 2.82 2.39
N GLU A 291 20.35 2.95 1.09
CA GLU A 291 19.37 3.87 0.52
C GLU A 291 17.95 3.34 0.76
N PHE A 292 17.04 4.23 1.14
CA PHE A 292 15.63 3.94 1.27
C PHE A 292 14.97 4.10 -0.09
N GLY A 293 14.44 3.02 -0.63
CA GLY A 293 13.66 3.04 -1.85
C GLY A 293 12.47 2.11 -1.74
N GLY A 294 11.36 2.47 -2.37
CA GLY A 294 10.18 1.61 -2.47
C GLY A 294 9.47 1.30 -1.15
N ASN A 295 9.33 2.31 -0.32
CA ASN A 295 8.66 2.19 0.96
C ASN A 295 7.15 2.29 0.77
N ASN A 296 6.44 1.23 1.08
CA ASN A 296 5.00 1.12 0.80
C ASN A 296 4.16 1.56 2.00
N MET A 297 3.91 0.67 2.93
CA MET A 297 2.93 0.92 4.00
C MET A 297 3.57 1.56 5.21
N LEU A 298 2.78 2.34 5.93
CA LEU A 298 3.16 3.01 7.16
C LEU A 298 2.12 2.73 8.25
N THR A 299 2.57 2.48 9.46
CA THR A 299 1.71 2.41 10.64
C THR A 299 2.39 3.06 11.83
N ARG A 300 1.63 3.40 12.87
CA ARG A 300 2.10 4.10 14.06
C ARG A 300 1.80 3.29 15.31
N GLN A 301 2.72 3.32 16.27
CA GLN A 301 2.49 2.91 17.65
C GLN A 301 2.38 4.16 18.53
N SER A 302 1.17 4.46 18.97
CA SER A 302 0.88 5.68 19.74
C SER A 302 1.64 5.75 21.06
N LYS A 303 1.72 4.63 21.79
CA LYS A 303 2.40 4.55 23.10
C LYS A 303 3.85 5.00 23.08
N THR A 304 4.56 4.82 21.99
CA THR A 304 6.01 5.03 21.91
C THR A 304 6.43 6.13 20.95
N GLY A 305 5.47 6.69 20.17
CA GLY A 305 5.79 7.65 19.13
C GLY A 305 6.66 7.05 18.02
N ARG A 306 6.45 5.78 17.69
CA ARG A 306 7.19 5.08 16.65
C ARG A 306 6.33 4.89 15.41
N LEU A 307 6.93 5.18 14.26
CA LEU A 307 6.40 4.80 12.96
C LEU A 307 7.10 3.54 12.48
N PHE A 308 6.37 2.69 11.79
CA PHE A 308 6.88 1.48 11.14
C PHE A 308 6.58 1.55 9.66
N GLN A 309 7.63 1.56 8.86
CA GLN A 309 7.55 1.69 7.41
C GLN A 309 8.00 0.39 6.75
N ALA A 310 7.14 -0.19 5.90
CA ALA A 310 7.49 -1.37 5.12
C ALA A 310 8.44 -0.98 3.98
N ASN A 311 9.63 -1.58 3.96
CA ASN A 311 10.60 -1.38 2.90
C ASN A 311 10.65 -2.60 1.97
N THR A 312 10.25 -2.40 0.72
CA THR A 312 10.04 -3.48 -0.25
C THR A 312 11.11 -3.56 -1.34
N GLN A 313 11.92 -2.52 -1.54
CA GLN A 313 12.78 -2.41 -2.73
C GLN A 313 14.28 -2.21 -2.47
N SER A 314 14.72 -2.17 -1.22
CA SER A 314 16.15 -1.96 -0.92
C SER A 314 16.81 -3.24 -0.46
N THR A 315 18.14 -3.23 -0.41
CA THR A 315 18.96 -4.29 0.20
C THR A 315 18.65 -4.48 1.70
N ALA A 316 17.92 -3.53 2.30
CA ALA A 316 17.49 -3.54 3.69
C ALA A 316 16.02 -3.92 3.85
N THR A 317 15.51 -4.89 3.08
CA THR A 317 14.12 -5.36 3.20
C THR A 317 13.73 -5.63 4.66
N GLY A 318 12.55 -5.17 5.06
CA GLY A 318 12.04 -5.32 6.42
C GLY A 318 11.16 -4.15 6.84
N LEU A 319 11.00 -3.97 8.15
CA LEU A 319 10.35 -2.80 8.71
C LEU A 319 11.39 -1.82 9.22
N ILE A 320 11.31 -0.59 8.77
CA ILE A 320 12.10 0.51 9.33
C ILE A 320 11.31 1.09 10.50
N VAL A 321 11.94 1.09 11.67
CA VAL A 321 11.41 1.73 12.87
C VAL A 321 11.91 3.18 12.91
N ILE A 322 11.01 4.14 13.02
CA ILE A 322 11.29 5.57 12.87
C ILE A 322 10.77 6.30 14.11
N ASP A 323 11.55 7.22 14.64
CA ASP A 323 11.09 8.17 15.65
C ASP A 323 10.24 9.25 14.98
N GLU A 324 8.97 9.39 15.39
CA GLU A 324 8.04 10.37 14.79
C GLU A 324 8.45 11.83 15.01
N ASN A 325 9.23 12.10 16.09
CA ASN A 325 9.61 13.47 16.43
C ASN A 325 10.68 14.06 15.52
N ASN A 326 11.65 13.25 15.08
CA ASN A 326 12.76 13.71 14.25
C ASN A 326 12.81 13.05 12.86
N LEU A 327 11.95 12.02 12.61
CA LEU A 327 11.90 11.20 11.41
C LEU A 327 13.22 10.46 11.12
N GLU A 328 13.97 10.10 12.16
CA GLU A 328 15.19 9.31 12.03
C GLU A 328 14.91 7.82 12.23
N ALA A 329 15.57 6.97 11.44
CA ALA A 329 15.49 5.54 11.63
C ALA A 329 16.21 5.11 12.92
N ILE A 330 15.49 4.38 13.77
CA ILE A 330 15.98 3.83 15.04
C ILE A 330 16.58 2.45 14.81
N GLU A 331 15.85 1.59 14.08
CA GLU A 331 16.16 0.17 13.92
C GLU A 331 15.56 -0.37 12.60
N VAL A 332 16.00 -1.55 12.18
CA VAL A 332 15.40 -2.31 11.07
C VAL A 332 15.03 -3.71 11.56
N ILE A 333 13.74 -4.02 11.53
CA ILE A 333 13.23 -5.35 11.87
C ILE A 333 13.23 -6.21 10.60
N ARG A 334 13.98 -7.31 10.61
CA ARG A 334 14.06 -8.22 9.47
C ARG A 334 13.15 -9.42 9.68
N PHE A 335 12.45 -9.79 8.61
CA PHE A 335 11.69 -11.04 8.61
C PHE A 335 12.60 -12.21 8.22
N ALA A 336 12.34 -13.39 8.82
CA ALA A 336 13.07 -14.60 8.51
C ALA A 336 13.09 -14.88 7.00
N ASN A 337 14.24 -15.28 6.46
CA ASN A 337 14.45 -15.54 5.03
C ASN A 337 14.19 -14.32 4.12
N ASN A 338 14.48 -13.11 4.61
CA ASN A 338 14.32 -11.86 3.85
C ASN A 338 12.93 -11.66 3.23
N LYS A 339 11.89 -12.06 3.96
CA LYS A 339 10.51 -11.84 3.52
C LYS A 339 10.18 -10.36 3.51
N ILE A 340 9.40 -9.95 2.52
CA ILE A 340 9.08 -8.55 2.24
C ILE A 340 7.73 -8.23 2.89
N PRO A 341 7.67 -7.27 3.85
CA PRO A 341 6.41 -6.85 4.44
C PRO A 341 5.66 -5.89 3.52
N TRP A 342 4.32 -6.00 3.53
CA TRP A 342 3.42 -5.09 2.84
C TRP A 342 2.46 -4.42 3.84
N GLY A 343 1.19 -4.78 3.86
CA GLY A 343 0.21 -4.17 4.77
C GLY A 343 0.54 -4.42 6.23
N LEU A 344 0.39 -3.40 7.05
CA LEU A 344 0.80 -3.38 8.45
C LEU A 344 -0.37 -3.03 9.36
N TRP A 345 -0.38 -3.60 10.57
CA TRP A 345 -1.31 -3.24 11.63
C TRP A 345 -0.64 -3.36 13.01
N VAL A 346 -0.88 -2.37 13.88
CA VAL A 346 -0.40 -2.38 15.27
C VAL A 346 -1.53 -2.75 16.21
N ASP A 347 -1.29 -3.75 17.06
CA ASP A 347 -2.08 -4.04 18.26
C ASP A 347 -1.42 -3.35 19.45
N GLU A 348 -1.90 -2.14 19.77
CA GLU A 348 -1.41 -1.32 20.87
C GLU A 348 -1.57 -2.00 22.23
N THR A 349 -2.59 -2.85 22.38
CA THR A 349 -2.90 -3.50 23.66
C THR A 349 -1.85 -4.54 24.04
N ASN A 350 -1.40 -5.33 23.07
CA ASN A 350 -0.49 -6.45 23.28
C ASN A 350 0.95 -6.16 22.84
N ASP A 351 1.25 -4.93 22.39
CA ASP A 351 2.53 -4.54 21.83
C ASP A 351 3.00 -5.46 20.70
N LEU A 352 2.10 -5.70 19.73
CA LEU A 352 2.37 -6.52 18.56
C LEU A 352 2.16 -5.71 17.27
N LEU A 353 2.97 -6.02 16.26
CA LEU A 353 2.74 -5.57 14.90
C LEU A 353 2.52 -6.80 14.01
N PHE A 354 1.51 -6.71 13.16
CA PHE A 354 1.17 -7.71 12.15
C PHE A 354 1.56 -7.16 10.78
N ALA A 355 2.26 -7.98 10.00
CA ALA A 355 2.73 -7.60 8.65
C ALA A 355 2.36 -8.69 7.65
N ALA A 356 1.69 -8.32 6.57
CA ALA A 356 1.45 -9.23 5.46
C ALA A 356 2.77 -9.57 4.75
N LEU A 357 3.05 -10.85 4.55
CA LEU A 357 4.26 -11.37 3.90
C LEU A 357 3.86 -12.17 2.64
N PRO A 358 3.67 -11.50 1.47
CA PRO A 358 3.15 -12.13 0.26
C PRO A 358 3.93 -13.37 -0.17
N ASN A 359 5.26 -13.25 -0.16
CA ASN A 359 6.16 -14.34 -0.57
C ASN A 359 6.37 -15.42 0.52
N ALA A 360 5.54 -15.43 1.57
CA ALA A 360 5.52 -16.45 2.61
C ALA A 360 4.13 -17.07 2.82
N ASN A 361 3.08 -16.54 2.17
CA ASN A 361 1.70 -16.89 2.44
C ASN A 361 1.36 -16.83 3.94
N ALA A 362 1.84 -15.78 4.60
CA ALA A 362 1.76 -15.65 6.05
C ALA A 362 1.58 -14.20 6.49
N ILE A 363 1.06 -14.03 7.69
CA ILE A 363 1.16 -12.79 8.45
C ILE A 363 2.30 -12.96 9.46
N GLY A 364 3.35 -12.15 9.32
CA GLY A 364 4.43 -12.07 10.28
C GLY A 364 4.01 -11.27 11.50
N VAL A 365 4.35 -11.75 12.68
CA VAL A 365 4.08 -11.08 13.96
C VAL A 365 5.39 -10.60 14.56
N VAL A 366 5.46 -9.33 14.87
CA VAL A 366 6.59 -8.65 15.49
C VAL A 366 6.22 -8.29 16.92
N ASP A 367 7.07 -8.63 17.88
CA ASP A 367 6.98 -8.11 19.25
C ASP A 367 7.60 -6.72 19.30
N LEU A 368 6.82 -5.72 19.68
CA LEU A 368 7.21 -4.30 19.63
C LEU A 368 8.07 -3.87 20.82
N GLN A 369 8.18 -4.69 21.87
CA GLN A 369 9.08 -4.44 22.99
C GLN A 369 10.52 -4.84 22.63
N SER A 370 10.67 -6.01 22.01
CA SER A 370 11.98 -6.51 21.56
C SER A 370 12.35 -6.09 20.13
N LEU A 371 11.41 -5.54 19.36
CA LEU A 371 11.56 -5.24 17.95
C LEU A 371 12.01 -6.45 17.11
N THR A 372 11.47 -7.61 17.39
CA THR A 372 11.84 -8.88 16.73
C THR A 372 10.64 -9.57 16.09
N HIS A 373 10.87 -10.20 14.95
CA HIS A 373 9.91 -11.10 14.31
C HIS A 373 9.83 -12.41 15.10
N VAL A 374 8.66 -12.72 15.67
CA VAL A 374 8.49 -13.81 16.63
C VAL A 374 7.65 -14.99 16.14
N LEU A 375 6.76 -14.76 15.18
CA LEU A 375 5.77 -15.75 14.75
C LEU A 375 5.30 -15.50 13.31
N ASN A 376 4.92 -16.57 12.59
CA ASN A 376 4.14 -16.49 11.35
C ASN A 376 2.79 -17.17 11.53
N ILE A 377 1.72 -16.52 11.07
CA ILE A 377 0.37 -17.06 10.97
C ILE A 377 0.17 -17.46 9.51
N GLN A 378 -0.12 -18.73 9.24
CA GLN A 378 -0.42 -19.21 7.89
C GLN A 378 -1.76 -18.66 7.43
N VAL A 379 -1.80 -18.11 6.22
CA VAL A 379 -2.99 -17.54 5.58
C VAL A 379 -3.09 -18.01 4.13
N GLY A 380 -4.03 -17.45 3.37
CA GLY A 380 -4.16 -17.75 1.94
C GLY A 380 -2.99 -17.21 1.12
N GLU A 381 -3.03 -17.49 -0.18
CA GLU A 381 -1.93 -17.13 -1.08
C GLU A 381 -1.85 -15.64 -1.33
N CYS A 382 -0.62 -15.14 -1.31
CA CYS A 382 -0.27 -13.76 -1.55
C CYS A 382 -1.03 -12.77 -0.65
N PRO A 383 -0.85 -12.81 0.69
CA PRO A 383 -1.45 -11.83 1.58
C PRO A 383 -0.91 -10.42 1.29
N TYR A 384 -1.82 -9.44 1.18
CA TYR A 384 -1.45 -8.07 0.86
C TYR A 384 -1.59 -7.12 2.05
N ALA A 385 -2.71 -7.23 2.78
CA ALA A 385 -2.97 -6.41 3.95
C ALA A 385 -3.51 -7.25 5.10
N VAL A 386 -3.48 -6.67 6.29
CA VAL A 386 -3.99 -7.27 7.51
C VAL A 386 -4.73 -6.22 8.33
N SER A 387 -5.80 -6.63 8.98
CA SER A 387 -6.54 -5.82 9.97
C SER A 387 -6.88 -6.67 11.19
N ILE A 388 -6.83 -6.05 12.37
CA ILE A 388 -6.99 -6.73 13.67
C ILE A 388 -8.14 -6.10 14.45
N ASP A 389 -9.11 -6.92 14.82
CA ASP A 389 -10.15 -6.57 15.79
C ASP A 389 -9.81 -7.18 17.16
N THR A 390 -9.13 -6.41 17.99
CA THR A 390 -8.73 -6.83 19.34
C THR A 390 -9.93 -7.02 20.27
N LYS A 391 -11.05 -6.35 20.01
CA LYS A 391 -12.29 -6.48 20.78
C LYS A 391 -12.95 -7.85 20.53
N ARG A 392 -13.02 -8.28 19.27
CA ARG A 392 -13.65 -9.56 18.88
C ARG A 392 -12.64 -10.71 18.76
N LYS A 393 -11.35 -10.45 18.99
CA LYS A 393 -10.24 -11.42 18.95
C LYS A 393 -10.06 -12.11 17.60
N VAL A 394 -10.27 -11.39 16.55
CA VAL A 394 -10.06 -11.88 15.18
C VAL A 394 -9.12 -10.97 14.40
N GLY A 395 -8.29 -11.57 13.59
CA GLY A 395 -7.54 -10.89 12.55
C GLY A 395 -8.00 -11.34 11.17
N VAL A 396 -7.85 -10.49 10.17
CA VAL A 396 -8.16 -10.79 8.77
C VAL A 396 -7.01 -10.39 7.89
N SER A 397 -6.60 -11.32 7.02
CA SER A 397 -5.67 -11.08 5.92
C SER A 397 -6.43 -11.01 4.60
N THR A 398 -6.18 -10.00 3.79
CA THR A 398 -6.59 -10.02 2.38
C THR A 398 -5.56 -10.82 1.59
N ASN A 399 -6.03 -11.73 0.73
CA ASN A 399 -5.17 -12.58 -0.09
C ASN A 399 -5.51 -12.34 -1.57
N GLN A 400 -4.53 -11.91 -2.35
CA GLN A 400 -4.76 -11.65 -3.78
C GLN A 400 -5.00 -12.92 -4.58
N GLY A 401 -4.55 -14.07 -4.06
CA GLY A 401 -4.58 -15.33 -4.78
C GLY A 401 -3.52 -15.41 -5.88
N THR A 402 -3.69 -16.34 -6.77
CA THR A 402 -2.88 -16.52 -7.99
C THR A 402 -3.80 -16.54 -9.23
N PRO A 403 -3.27 -16.59 -10.45
CA PRO A 403 -4.10 -16.74 -11.66
C PRO A 403 -5.08 -17.93 -11.64
N SER A 404 -4.77 -18.96 -10.85
CA SER A 404 -5.59 -20.17 -10.69
C SER A 404 -6.37 -20.22 -9.37
N ILE A 405 -6.11 -19.30 -8.42
CA ILE A 405 -6.71 -19.31 -7.08
C ILE A 405 -7.45 -18.00 -6.84
N ASN A 406 -8.69 -18.10 -6.40
CA ASN A 406 -9.54 -16.94 -6.16
C ASN A 406 -8.99 -16.03 -5.07
N THR A 407 -9.22 -14.74 -5.23
CA THR A 407 -9.07 -13.73 -4.19
C THR A 407 -9.92 -14.08 -2.97
N SER A 408 -9.33 -13.99 -1.78
CA SER A 408 -9.98 -14.39 -0.55
C SER A 408 -9.57 -13.50 0.63
N ALA A 409 -10.30 -13.65 1.73
CA ALA A 409 -9.87 -13.18 3.05
C ALA A 409 -9.70 -14.36 3.98
N THR A 410 -8.58 -14.43 4.71
CA THR A 410 -8.38 -15.42 5.77
C THR A 410 -8.66 -14.80 7.12
N VAL A 411 -9.62 -15.35 7.83
CA VAL A 411 -9.94 -14.98 9.22
C VAL A 411 -9.13 -15.86 10.16
N PHE A 412 -8.44 -15.28 11.13
CA PHE A 412 -7.63 -16.01 12.10
C PHE A 412 -7.89 -15.60 13.54
N ASP A 413 -7.65 -16.53 14.46
CA ASP A 413 -7.91 -16.42 15.90
C ASP A 413 -6.74 -15.73 16.62
N LEU A 414 -6.96 -14.53 17.13
CA LEU A 414 -5.97 -13.80 17.90
C LEU A 414 -5.69 -14.44 19.27
N CYS A 415 -6.67 -15.12 19.88
CA CYS A 415 -6.41 -15.82 21.14
C CYS A 415 -5.35 -16.91 20.99
N LYS A 416 -5.38 -17.64 19.87
CA LYS A 416 -4.29 -18.63 19.58
C LYS A 416 -2.95 -17.94 19.43
N VAL A 417 -2.90 -16.77 18.79
CA VAL A 417 -1.66 -15.99 18.61
C VAL A 417 -1.15 -15.51 19.97
N TYR A 418 -2.00 -14.87 20.77
CA TYR A 418 -1.63 -14.35 22.09
C TYR A 418 -1.16 -15.47 23.03
N LYS A 419 -1.89 -16.58 23.10
CA LYS A 419 -1.52 -17.76 23.91
C LYS A 419 -0.15 -18.30 23.47
N LYS A 420 0.11 -18.40 22.17
CA LYS A 420 1.40 -18.86 21.63
C LYS A 420 2.56 -17.95 22.05
N LEU A 421 2.33 -16.66 22.16
CA LEU A 421 3.32 -15.65 22.55
C LEU A 421 3.38 -15.40 24.06
N GLY A 422 2.59 -16.14 24.85
CA GLY A 422 2.51 -15.94 26.30
C GLY A 422 1.90 -14.58 26.71
N LYS A 423 1.17 -13.94 25.81
CA LYS A 423 0.46 -12.70 26.09
C LYS A 423 -0.88 -13.02 26.78
N GLN A 424 -1.20 -12.27 27.82
CA GLN A 424 -2.51 -12.37 28.47
C GLN A 424 -3.45 -11.36 27.79
N ALA A 425 -4.56 -11.85 27.26
CA ALA A 425 -5.56 -10.97 26.63
C ALA A 425 -6.95 -11.29 27.18
N ASP A 426 -7.64 -10.28 27.65
CA ASP A 426 -8.99 -10.39 28.17
C ASP A 426 -9.92 -11.03 27.14
N GLY A 427 -10.72 -12.00 27.57
CA GLY A 427 -11.64 -12.74 26.70
C GLY A 427 -11.00 -13.88 25.90
N CYS A 428 -9.72 -14.19 26.10
CA CYS A 428 -9.07 -15.40 25.60
C CYS A 428 -8.96 -16.43 26.72
N SER A 429 -9.68 -17.53 26.63
CA SER A 429 -9.63 -18.68 27.54
C SER A 429 -8.56 -19.73 27.16
#